data_7a15d8f0fde3b246161bbe9ea9096320
#
_entry.id   7a15d8f0fde3b246161bbe9ea9096320
#
_cell.length_a   1.000
_cell.length_b   1.000
_cell.length_c   1.000
_cell.angle_alpha   90.00
_cell.angle_beta   90.00
_cell.angle_gamma   90.00
#
_symmetry.space_group_name_H-M   'P 1'
#
loop_
_entity.id
_entity.type
_entity.pdbx_description
1 polymer ?
#
loop_
_entity_poly.entity_id
_entity_poly.type
_entity_poly.pdbx_seq_one_letter_code
_entity_poly.pdbx_strand_id
1 'polypeptide(L)'
;MDLAEHYDKIYRYCYCKLKQRELAEDITQETFLRFLNHGRDFHTAHALPYLYTIARNLCIDEYRKKKPLLAIEEEQIEDIGAEERMLTGVSVRLALSELEEEERELLLLRYVNEVPVYVICRILGLSRFSVYRKLKSALKKLEEHLKE
;
A
#
# COMPACT_ATOMS: atom_id res chain seq x y z
N MET A 1 9.98 18.24 4.42
CA MET A 1 9.55 17.28 3.40
C MET A 1 8.77 18.00 2.32
N ASP A 2 9.16 17.87 1.09
CA ASP A 2 8.55 18.63 0.01
C ASP A 2 7.47 17.86 -0.74
N LEU A 3 6.83 18.53 -1.70
CA LEU A 3 5.74 17.95 -2.49
C LEU A 3 6.19 16.71 -3.25
N ALA A 4 7.41 16.74 -3.82
CA ALA A 4 7.91 15.62 -4.61
C ALA A 4 8.07 14.35 -3.77
N GLU A 5 8.58 14.50 -2.54
CA GLU A 5 8.73 13.36 -1.64
C GLU A 5 7.37 12.77 -1.25
N HIS A 6 6.41 13.63 -0.96
CA HIS A 6 5.04 13.19 -0.65
C HIS A 6 4.42 12.48 -1.83
N TYR A 7 4.60 13.03 -3.03
CA TYR A 7 4.05 12.45 -4.24
C TYR A 7 4.59 11.04 -4.48
N ASP A 8 5.90 10.88 -4.37
CA ASP A 8 6.55 9.58 -4.59
C ASP A 8 6.05 8.53 -3.60
N LYS A 9 5.87 8.91 -2.35
CA LYS A 9 5.36 7.99 -1.32
C LYS A 9 3.94 7.55 -1.61
N ILE A 10 3.07 8.49 -1.97
CA ILE A 10 1.67 8.18 -2.25
C ILE A 10 1.56 7.36 -3.54
N TYR A 11 2.34 7.71 -4.57
CA TYR A 11 2.36 6.95 -5.82
C TYR A 11 2.80 5.50 -5.57
N ARG A 12 3.86 5.30 -4.80
CA ARG A 12 4.35 3.95 -4.48
C ARG A 12 3.28 3.13 -3.79
N TYR A 13 2.59 3.74 -2.84
CA TYR A 13 1.49 3.11 -2.13
C TYR A 13 0.38 2.69 -3.09
N CYS A 14 -0.06 3.61 -3.94
CA CYS A 14 -1.13 3.35 -4.90
C CYS A 14 -0.73 2.28 -5.90
N TYR A 15 0.50 2.32 -6.39
CA TYR A 15 0.99 1.34 -7.35
C TYR A 15 1.02 -0.07 -6.73
N CYS A 16 1.48 -0.18 -5.50
CA CYS A 16 1.49 -1.48 -4.82
C CYS A 16 0.09 -2.03 -4.60
N LYS A 17 -0.89 -1.15 -4.40
CA LYS A 17 -2.28 -1.55 -4.22
C LYS A 17 -2.97 -1.92 -5.52
N LEU A 18 -2.77 -1.12 -6.56
CA LEU A 18 -3.53 -1.21 -7.81
C LEU A 18 -2.81 -1.97 -8.91
N LYS A 19 -1.49 -2.02 -8.84
CA LYS A 19 -0.62 -2.73 -9.80
C LYS A 19 -0.78 -2.26 -11.25
N GLN A 20 -1.29 -1.05 -11.46
CA GLN A 20 -1.45 -0.42 -12.77
C GLN A 20 -0.89 0.98 -12.68
N ARG A 21 0.08 1.28 -13.55
CA ARG A 21 0.78 2.57 -13.52
C ARG A 21 -0.15 3.75 -13.72
N GLU A 22 -0.94 3.72 -14.78
CA GLU A 22 -1.82 4.84 -15.11
C GLU A 22 -2.85 5.09 -14.03
N LEU A 23 -3.46 4.03 -13.52
CA LEU A 23 -4.44 4.15 -12.46
C LEU A 23 -3.80 4.67 -11.17
N ALA A 24 -2.60 4.20 -10.85
CA ALA A 24 -1.88 4.69 -9.68
C ALA A 24 -1.56 6.18 -9.80
N GLU A 25 -1.17 6.63 -11.00
CA GLU A 25 -0.93 8.05 -11.26
C GLU A 25 -2.21 8.87 -11.07
N ASP A 26 -3.31 8.39 -11.63
CA ASP A 26 -4.60 9.08 -11.53
C ASP A 26 -5.06 9.20 -10.07
N ILE A 27 -4.95 8.12 -9.32
CA ILE A 27 -5.34 8.13 -7.91
C ILE A 27 -4.43 9.04 -7.09
N THR A 28 -3.13 9.03 -7.39
CA THR A 28 -2.19 9.91 -6.69
C THR A 28 -2.53 11.37 -6.94
N GLN A 29 -2.78 11.74 -8.20
CA GLN A 29 -3.14 13.11 -8.56
C GLN A 29 -4.45 13.52 -7.89
N GLU A 30 -5.45 12.65 -7.91
CA GLU A 30 -6.73 12.92 -7.25
C GLU A 30 -6.55 13.11 -5.75
N THR A 31 -5.67 12.33 -5.14
CA THR A 31 -5.36 12.45 -3.72
C THR A 31 -4.84 13.85 -3.39
N PHE A 32 -3.89 14.34 -4.18
CA PHE A 32 -3.32 15.67 -3.97
C PHE A 32 -4.32 16.78 -4.25
N LEU A 33 -5.15 16.63 -5.28
CA LEU A 33 -6.20 17.61 -5.56
C LEU A 33 -7.19 17.72 -4.40
N ARG A 34 -7.63 16.61 -3.86
CA ARG A 34 -8.53 16.61 -2.71
C ARG A 34 -7.87 17.21 -1.48
N PHE A 35 -6.61 16.89 -1.27
CA PHE A 35 -5.85 17.44 -0.15
C PHE A 35 -5.80 18.97 -0.23
N LEU A 36 -5.46 19.50 -1.40
CA LEU A 36 -5.37 20.95 -1.63
C LEU A 36 -6.73 21.63 -1.53
N ASN A 37 -7.77 20.99 -2.06
CA ASN A 37 -9.12 21.55 -2.02
C ASN A 37 -9.66 21.69 -0.61
N HIS A 38 -9.14 20.94 0.33
CA HIS A 38 -9.51 21.06 1.73
C HIS A 38 -8.67 22.08 2.48
N GLY A 39 -7.86 22.87 1.76
CA GLY A 39 -7.03 23.92 2.36
C GLY A 39 -5.89 23.39 3.22
N ARG A 40 -5.46 22.17 2.98
CA ARG A 40 -4.39 21.56 3.75
C ARG A 40 -3.01 22.01 3.27
N ASP A 41 -2.07 22.04 4.21
CA ASP A 41 -0.69 22.45 3.95
C ASP A 41 0.23 21.24 4.06
N PHE A 42 1.07 21.03 3.04
CA PHE A 42 2.04 19.93 3.01
C PHE A 42 3.09 20.01 4.11
N HIS A 43 3.29 21.17 4.68
CA HIS A 43 4.33 21.40 5.69
C HIS A 43 3.89 21.06 7.12
N THR A 44 2.64 20.68 7.32
CA THR A 44 2.17 20.31 8.65
C THR A 44 2.49 18.85 8.95
N ALA A 45 2.58 18.53 10.24
CA ALA A 45 2.81 17.16 10.69
C ALA A 45 1.66 16.22 10.34
N HIS A 46 0.49 16.76 10.01
CA HIS A 46 -0.69 15.96 9.69
C HIS A 46 -0.86 15.70 8.20
N ALA A 47 -0.01 16.28 7.36
CA ALA A 47 -0.14 16.15 5.91
C ALA A 47 -0.03 14.70 5.44
N LEU A 48 0.99 13.99 5.87
CA LEU A 48 1.22 12.64 5.39
C LEU A 48 0.14 11.65 5.81
N PRO A 49 -0.29 11.60 7.09
CA PRO A 49 -1.40 10.72 7.46
C PRO A 49 -2.67 11.02 6.69
N TYR A 50 -2.96 12.29 6.44
CA TYR A 50 -4.16 12.70 5.71
C TYR A 50 -4.08 12.27 4.24
N LEU A 51 -2.93 12.47 3.60
CA LEU A 51 -2.72 12.03 2.22
C LEU A 51 -2.91 10.52 2.08
N TYR A 52 -2.31 9.73 2.98
CA TYR A 52 -2.47 8.28 2.96
C TYR A 52 -3.92 7.87 3.15
N THR A 53 -4.65 8.55 4.01
CA THR A 53 -6.07 8.25 4.24
C THR A 53 -6.89 8.47 2.98
N ILE A 54 -6.67 9.59 2.29
CA ILE A 54 -7.37 9.88 1.03
C ILE A 54 -7.01 8.82 -0.01
N ALA A 55 -5.72 8.55 -0.19
CA ALA A 55 -5.24 7.59 -1.19
C ALA A 55 -5.80 6.19 -0.91
N ARG A 56 -5.77 5.77 0.35
CA ARG A 56 -6.29 4.47 0.76
C ARG A 56 -7.76 4.33 0.40
N ASN A 57 -8.55 5.32 0.72
CA ASN A 57 -9.98 5.29 0.42
C ASN A 57 -10.25 5.24 -1.09
N LEU A 58 -9.50 6.00 -1.86
CA LEU A 58 -9.63 5.98 -3.31
C LEU A 58 -9.20 4.63 -3.91
N CYS A 59 -8.13 4.04 -3.39
CA CYS A 59 -7.69 2.72 -3.84
C CYS A 59 -8.73 1.64 -3.51
N ILE A 60 -9.33 1.70 -2.33
CA ILE A 60 -10.39 0.76 -1.95
C ILE A 60 -11.58 0.89 -2.90
N ASP A 61 -11.98 2.10 -3.22
CA ASP A 61 -13.11 2.33 -4.14
C ASP A 61 -12.80 1.77 -5.53
N GLU A 62 -11.61 2.03 -6.04
CA GLU A 62 -11.21 1.50 -7.34
C GLU A 62 -11.12 -0.01 -7.35
N TYR A 63 -10.59 -0.60 -6.30
CA TYR A 63 -10.49 -2.05 -6.16
C TYR A 63 -11.87 -2.70 -6.19
N ARG A 64 -12.83 -2.12 -5.49
CA ARG A 64 -14.21 -2.63 -5.47
C ARG A 64 -14.86 -2.60 -6.83
N LYS A 65 -14.63 -1.53 -7.59
CA LYS A 65 -15.18 -1.37 -8.94
C LYS A 65 -14.60 -2.36 -9.94
N LYS A 66 -13.30 -2.64 -9.82
CA LYS A 66 -12.55 -3.39 -10.83
C LYS A 66 -12.13 -4.78 -10.37
N LYS A 67 -12.65 -5.24 -9.24
CA LYS A 67 -12.25 -6.52 -8.65
C LYS A 67 -12.28 -7.69 -9.65
N PRO A 68 -13.33 -7.87 -10.47
CA PRO A 68 -13.32 -8.97 -11.44
C PRO A 68 -12.25 -8.80 -12.51
N LEU A 69 -12.01 -7.57 -12.97
CA LEU A 69 -11.00 -7.27 -13.98
C LEU A 69 -9.59 -7.42 -13.43
N LEU A 70 -9.38 -6.98 -12.20
CA LEU A 70 -8.07 -7.09 -11.55
C LEU A 70 -7.68 -8.54 -11.31
N ALA A 71 -8.64 -9.41 -10.99
CA ALA A 71 -8.36 -10.83 -10.83
C ALA A 71 -7.87 -11.44 -12.12
N ILE A 72 -8.47 -11.05 -13.25
CA ILE A 72 -8.06 -11.53 -14.57
C ILE A 72 -6.68 -11.00 -14.93
N GLU A 73 -6.43 -9.73 -14.66
CA GLU A 73 -5.15 -9.08 -14.94
C GLU A 73 -4.02 -9.63 -14.09
N GLU A 74 -4.29 -9.98 -12.85
CA GLU A 74 -3.29 -10.60 -11.98
C GLU A 74 -2.81 -11.94 -12.53
N GLU A 75 -3.69 -12.69 -13.16
CA GLU A 75 -3.30 -13.94 -13.81
C GLU A 75 -2.46 -13.70 -15.06
N GLN A 76 -2.61 -12.53 -15.68
CA GLN A 76 -1.91 -12.18 -16.90
C GLN A 76 -0.61 -11.43 -16.69
N ILE A 77 -0.40 -10.90 -15.49
CA ILE A 77 0.85 -10.22 -15.16
C ILE A 77 1.94 -11.24 -14.95
N GLU A 78 2.47 -11.72 -16.03
CA GLU A 78 3.73 -12.39 -15.98
C GLU A 78 4.79 -11.30 -16.06
N ASP A 79 5.59 -11.22 -15.06
CA ASP A 79 6.75 -10.36 -15.12
C ASP A 79 7.74 -11.01 -16.06
N ILE A 80 7.66 -10.57 -17.30
CA ILE A 80 8.46 -11.09 -18.39
C ILE A 80 9.87 -10.53 -18.24
N GLY A 81 10.66 -11.05 -17.40
CA GLY A 81 11.95 -10.47 -17.52
C GLY A 81 13.01 -10.89 -16.54
N ALA A 82 12.71 -11.79 -15.68
CA ALA A 82 13.75 -12.27 -14.79
C ALA A 82 13.32 -13.57 -14.14
N GLU A 83 13.67 -14.67 -14.75
CA GLU A 83 13.35 -15.98 -14.22
C GLU A 83 13.80 -16.15 -12.76
N GLU A 84 14.96 -15.58 -12.41
CA GLU A 84 15.46 -15.62 -11.03
C GLU A 84 14.67 -14.74 -10.09
N ARG A 85 14.21 -13.57 -10.57
CA ARG A 85 13.31 -12.71 -9.80
C ARG A 85 11.94 -13.36 -9.67
N MET A 86 11.53 -14.09 -10.69
CA MET A 86 10.22 -14.75 -10.70
C MET A 86 10.09 -15.76 -9.56
N LEU A 87 11.10 -16.56 -9.30
CA LEU A 87 11.02 -17.56 -8.25
C LEU A 87 10.84 -16.92 -6.88
N THR A 88 11.64 -15.90 -6.57
CA THR A 88 11.53 -15.19 -5.29
C THR A 88 10.25 -14.36 -5.24
N GLY A 89 9.95 -13.65 -6.32
CA GLY A 89 8.76 -12.82 -6.40
C GLY A 89 7.47 -13.61 -6.30
N VAL A 90 7.40 -14.77 -6.94
CA VAL A 90 6.23 -15.64 -6.88
C VAL A 90 6.05 -16.18 -5.47
N SER A 91 7.14 -16.61 -4.82
CA SER A 91 7.07 -17.11 -3.46
C SER A 91 6.57 -16.05 -2.48
N VAL A 92 7.06 -14.82 -2.61
CA VAL A 92 6.62 -13.71 -1.77
C VAL A 92 5.16 -13.36 -2.04
N ARG A 93 4.75 -13.34 -3.30
CA ARG A 93 3.35 -13.06 -3.65
C ARG A 93 2.40 -14.10 -3.08
N LEU A 94 2.77 -15.38 -3.17
CA LEU A 94 1.96 -16.45 -2.60
C LEU A 94 1.87 -16.32 -1.09
N ALA A 95 2.98 -16.03 -0.44
CA ALA A 95 3.01 -15.85 1.00
C ALA A 95 2.15 -14.66 1.43
N LEU A 96 2.20 -13.55 0.67
CA LEU A 96 1.38 -12.38 0.95
C LEU A 96 -0.10 -12.66 0.73
N SER A 97 -0.44 -13.48 -0.28
CA SER A 97 -1.83 -13.82 -0.56
C SER A 97 -2.48 -14.63 0.55
N GLU A 98 -1.68 -15.32 1.38
CA GLU A 98 -2.19 -16.08 2.51
C GLU A 98 -2.47 -15.21 3.74
N LEU A 99 -2.04 -13.96 3.71
CA LEU A 99 -2.29 -13.02 4.79
C LEU A 99 -3.65 -12.34 4.64
N GLU A 100 -4.19 -11.89 5.76
CA GLU A 100 -5.39 -11.06 5.72
C GLU A 100 -5.08 -9.69 5.12
N GLU A 101 -6.10 -9.04 4.59
CA GLU A 101 -5.94 -7.73 3.94
C GLU A 101 -5.30 -6.70 4.87
N GLU A 102 -5.72 -6.65 6.13
CA GLU A 102 -5.14 -5.73 7.10
C GLU A 102 -3.67 -6.02 7.35
N GLU A 103 -3.30 -7.28 7.40
CA GLU A 103 -1.91 -7.68 7.58
C GLU A 103 -1.04 -7.24 6.41
N ARG A 104 -1.52 -7.44 5.18
CA ARG A 104 -0.81 -6.97 3.99
C ARG A 104 -0.66 -5.46 3.99
N GLU A 105 -1.73 -4.75 4.38
CA GLU A 105 -1.72 -3.30 4.46
C GLU A 105 -0.65 -2.79 5.43
N LEU A 106 -0.58 -3.41 6.60
CA LEU A 106 0.42 -3.05 7.61
C LEU A 106 1.84 -3.28 7.11
N LEU A 107 2.08 -4.40 6.45
CA LEU A 107 3.40 -4.71 5.90
C LEU A 107 3.78 -3.72 4.79
N LEU A 108 2.84 -3.40 3.92
CA LEU A 108 3.05 -2.42 2.86
C LEU A 108 3.43 -1.05 3.43
N LEU A 109 2.64 -0.56 4.36
CA LEU A 109 2.89 0.75 4.95
C LEU A 109 4.22 0.80 5.69
N ARG A 110 4.52 -0.21 6.50
CA ARG A 110 5.70 -0.20 7.35
C ARG A 110 6.98 -0.49 6.61
N TYR A 111 6.99 -1.51 5.75
CA TYR A 111 8.24 -2.01 5.16
C TYR A 111 8.48 -1.56 3.74
N VAL A 112 7.45 -1.42 2.93
CA VAL A 112 7.62 -0.92 1.56
C VAL A 112 7.65 0.60 1.55
N ASN A 113 6.71 1.24 2.22
CA ASN A 113 6.61 2.70 2.24
C ASN A 113 7.33 3.35 3.41
N GLU A 114 7.86 2.56 4.33
CA GLU A 114 8.63 3.05 5.47
C GLU A 114 7.88 4.10 6.31
N VAL A 115 6.57 3.90 6.46
CA VAL A 115 5.74 4.81 7.23
C VAL A 115 5.98 4.59 8.73
N PRO A 116 6.21 5.66 9.50
CA PRO A 116 6.36 5.51 10.95
C PRO A 116 5.10 4.96 11.60
N VAL A 117 5.28 4.22 12.68
CA VAL A 117 4.17 3.55 13.37
C VAL A 117 3.10 4.55 13.81
N TYR A 118 3.49 5.73 14.30
CA TYR A 118 2.50 6.70 14.75
C TYR A 118 1.61 7.21 13.60
N VAL A 119 2.16 7.27 12.39
CA VAL A 119 1.40 7.63 11.19
C VAL A 119 0.45 6.50 10.81
N ILE A 120 0.93 5.25 10.85
CA ILE A 120 0.11 4.07 10.57
C ILE A 120 -1.10 4.03 11.52
N CYS A 121 -0.87 4.33 12.79
CA CYS A 121 -1.96 4.39 13.77
C CYS A 121 -3.06 5.36 13.33
N ARG A 122 -2.69 6.50 12.81
CA ARG A 122 -3.66 7.49 12.32
C ARG A 122 -4.37 7.04 11.05
N ILE A 123 -3.62 6.44 10.13
CA ILE A 123 -4.19 5.98 8.86
C ILE A 123 -5.23 4.89 9.10
N LEU A 124 -4.92 3.92 9.95
CA LEU A 124 -5.76 2.73 10.14
C LEU A 124 -6.67 2.82 11.35
N GLY A 125 -6.53 3.86 12.17
CA GLY A 125 -7.35 4.00 13.38
C GLY A 125 -7.04 2.94 14.42
N LEU A 126 -5.79 2.54 14.52
CA LEU A 126 -5.34 1.52 15.46
C LEU A 126 -4.44 2.13 16.54
N SER A 127 -4.41 1.48 17.70
CA SER A 127 -3.46 1.86 18.74
C SER A 127 -2.05 1.38 18.38
N ARG A 128 -1.05 2.02 18.99
CA ARG A 128 0.35 1.62 18.80
C ARG A 128 0.55 0.14 19.16
N PHE A 129 -0.02 -0.27 20.26
CA PHE A 129 0.07 -1.66 20.71
C PHE A 129 -0.50 -2.63 19.65
N SER A 130 -1.68 -2.29 19.13
CA SER A 130 -2.32 -3.09 18.08
C SER A 130 -1.46 -3.19 16.83
N VAL A 131 -0.88 -2.06 16.40
CA VAL A 131 -0.04 -2.04 15.20
C VAL A 131 1.17 -2.94 15.39
N TYR A 132 1.89 -2.81 16.50
CA TYR A 132 3.07 -3.65 16.76
C TYR A 132 2.73 -5.12 16.85
N ARG A 133 1.64 -5.45 17.53
CA ARG A 133 1.19 -6.84 17.68
C ARG A 133 0.84 -7.45 16.32
N LYS A 134 0.09 -6.71 15.50
CA LYS A 134 -0.34 -7.18 14.18
C LYS A 134 0.82 -7.26 13.20
N LEU A 135 1.76 -6.32 13.25
CA LEU A 135 2.97 -6.38 12.42
C LEU A 135 3.78 -7.63 12.76
N LYS A 136 3.97 -7.90 14.04
CA LYS A 136 4.73 -9.08 14.48
C LYS A 136 4.05 -10.36 14.00
N SER A 137 2.73 -10.43 14.14
CA SER A 137 1.94 -11.58 13.68
C SER A 137 2.05 -11.74 12.16
N ALA A 138 1.93 -10.66 11.41
CA ALA A 138 2.02 -10.69 9.95
C ALA A 138 3.38 -11.15 9.47
N LEU A 139 4.46 -10.65 10.09
CA LEU A 139 5.82 -11.06 9.74
C LEU A 139 6.04 -12.54 10.02
N LYS A 140 5.53 -13.02 11.13
CA LYS A 140 5.66 -14.44 11.50
C LYS A 140 4.94 -15.32 10.49
N LYS A 141 3.73 -14.96 10.11
CA LYS A 141 2.97 -15.71 9.11
C LYS A 141 3.66 -15.70 7.76
N LEU A 142 4.17 -14.54 7.36
CA LEU A 142 4.89 -14.42 6.10
C LEU A 142 6.13 -15.32 6.10
N GLU A 143 6.89 -15.30 7.17
CA GLU A 143 8.08 -16.13 7.32
C GLU A 143 7.75 -17.62 7.25
N GLU A 144 6.67 -18.04 7.90
CA GLU A 144 6.23 -19.43 7.87
C GLU A 144 5.85 -19.87 6.46
N HIS A 145 5.15 -19.02 5.71
CA HIS A 145 4.78 -19.34 4.33
C HIS A 145 5.98 -19.40 3.40
N LEU A 146 6.98 -18.59 3.65
CA LEU A 146 8.19 -18.58 2.82
C LEU A 146 9.08 -19.80 3.07
N LYS A 147 8.97 -20.41 4.23
CA LYS A 147 9.75 -21.63 4.54
C LYS A 147 9.18 -22.89 3.91
N GLU A 148 7.93 -22.86 3.52
CA GLU A 148 7.31 -23.97 2.82
C GLU A 148 7.69 -23.93 1.33
#